data_5f0ac80d0a7393591383c981292e664c
#
_entry.id   5f0ac80d0a7393591383c981292e664c
#
_cell.length_a   1.000
_cell.length_b   1.000
_cell.length_c   1.000
_cell.angle_alpha   90.00
_cell.angle_beta   90.00
_cell.angle_gamma   90.00
#
_symmetry.space_group_name_H-M   'P 1'
#
loop_
_entity.id
_entity.type
_entity.pdbx_description
1 polymer ?
#
loop_
_entity_poly.entity_id
_entity_poly.type
_entity_poly.pdbx_seq_one_letter_code
_entity_poly.pdbx_strand_id
1 'polypeptide(L)'
;MKFLITLIITTTAMISNYETQKYDVILSDNNFEIRFYDSSLKARVASDRSANGNFYKLFQFISGNNSKGEKIAMTTPVYMKNDENQNTMEFVMPSSYNLETISQPKDKDVIIFKSEAKYYACVKYGGYSNSKKFNTHSKELLKKLNELSINIKGDIFYVSYNSPYKVFNRRNEAMVEIIYEN
;
A
#
# COMPACT_ATOMS: atom_id res chain seq x y z
N MET A 1 -38.30 -3.25 45.88
CA MET A 1 -36.88 -3.46 45.57
C MET A 1 -36.78 -3.67 44.06
N LYS A 2 -36.39 -2.62 43.30
CA LYS A 2 -36.26 -2.69 41.83
C LYS A 2 -34.81 -3.06 41.51
N PHE A 3 -34.57 -4.25 40.94
CA PHE A 3 -33.26 -4.63 40.43
C PHE A 3 -33.02 -3.97 39.06
N LEU A 4 -32.06 -3.07 39.04
CA LEU A 4 -31.57 -2.46 37.80
C LEU A 4 -30.57 -3.44 37.17
N ILE A 5 -30.95 -4.13 36.08
CA ILE A 5 -30.03 -4.96 35.31
C ILE A 5 -29.28 -4.04 34.37
N THR A 6 -28.02 -3.76 34.71
CA THR A 6 -27.12 -3.00 33.83
C THR A 6 -26.58 -3.96 32.73
N LEU A 7 -27.12 -3.83 31.55
CA LEU A 7 -26.63 -4.56 30.36
C LEU A 7 -25.29 -3.96 29.93
N ILE A 8 -24.17 -4.62 30.25
CA ILE A 8 -22.84 -4.25 29.76
C ILE A 8 -22.71 -4.79 28.33
N ILE A 9 -22.88 -3.91 27.34
CA ILE A 9 -22.59 -4.21 25.95
C ILE A 9 -21.09 -4.08 25.74
N THR A 10 -20.38 -5.20 25.78
CA THR A 10 -18.96 -5.26 25.36
C THR A 10 -18.89 -5.22 23.84
N THR A 11 -18.68 -4.05 23.29
CA THR A 11 -18.32 -3.92 21.87
C THR A 11 -16.89 -4.41 21.67
N THR A 12 -16.72 -5.65 21.26
CA THR A 12 -15.45 -6.16 20.73
C THR A 12 -15.19 -5.43 19.42
N ALA A 13 -14.34 -4.39 19.48
CA ALA A 13 -13.78 -3.79 18.27
C ALA A 13 -12.95 -4.87 17.57
N MET A 14 -13.43 -5.39 16.45
CA MET A 14 -12.62 -6.24 15.58
C MET A 14 -11.50 -5.38 15.01
N ILE A 15 -10.32 -5.45 15.62
CA ILE A 15 -9.08 -4.90 15.05
C ILE A 15 -8.73 -5.84 13.90
N SER A 16 -9.09 -5.47 12.69
CA SER A 16 -8.63 -6.16 11.49
C SER A 16 -7.13 -5.88 11.34
N ASN A 17 -6.30 -6.79 11.83
CA ASN A 17 -4.85 -6.75 11.62
C ASN A 17 -4.56 -7.28 10.21
N TYR A 18 -4.50 -6.39 9.23
CA TYR A 18 -3.99 -6.75 7.91
C TYR A 18 -2.50 -7.08 7.99
N GLU A 19 -2.07 -8.12 7.27
CA GLU A 19 -0.65 -8.37 7.06
C GLU A 19 -0.02 -7.14 6.41
N THR A 20 1.11 -6.70 6.95
CA THR A 20 1.85 -5.54 6.42
C THR A 20 3.13 -6.04 5.76
N GLN A 21 3.41 -5.56 4.54
CA GLN A 21 4.66 -5.85 3.86
C GLN A 21 5.85 -5.46 4.75
N LYS A 22 6.74 -6.41 5.00
CA LYS A 22 7.94 -6.21 5.81
C LYS A 22 9.00 -5.43 5.04
N TYR A 23 9.83 -4.71 5.77
CA TYR A 23 10.99 -3.99 5.25
C TYR A 23 12.01 -3.77 6.37
N ASP A 24 13.26 -3.58 5.97
CA ASP A 24 14.33 -3.16 6.87
C ASP A 24 14.51 -1.64 6.74
N VAL A 25 14.65 -0.96 7.88
CA VAL A 25 14.96 0.48 7.91
C VAL A 25 16.47 0.64 7.88
N ILE A 26 16.96 1.25 6.80
CA ILE A 26 18.40 1.51 6.58
C ILE A 26 18.81 2.85 7.20
N LEU A 27 17.94 3.87 7.01
CA LEU A 27 18.13 5.20 7.59
C LEU A 27 16.77 5.74 8.02
N SER A 28 16.74 6.41 9.18
CA SER A 28 15.54 7.09 9.70
C SER A 28 15.90 8.48 10.23
N ASP A 29 15.17 9.49 9.77
CA ASP A 29 15.28 10.87 10.21
C ASP A 29 13.88 11.51 10.26
N ASN A 30 13.31 11.66 11.45
CA ASN A 30 11.95 12.15 11.69
C ASN A 30 10.89 11.33 10.94
N ASN A 31 10.26 11.93 9.92
CA ASN A 31 9.26 11.28 9.06
C ASN A 31 9.84 10.70 7.76
N PHE A 32 11.13 10.90 7.50
CA PHE A 32 11.86 10.37 6.34
C PHE A 32 12.53 9.04 6.71
N GLU A 33 12.42 8.05 5.81
CA GLU A 33 13.13 6.77 5.94
C GLU A 33 13.66 6.31 4.58
N ILE A 34 14.84 5.65 4.61
CA ILE A 34 15.31 4.78 3.54
C ILE A 34 15.07 3.35 4.00
N ARG A 35 14.48 2.53 3.15
CA ARG A 35 14.07 1.16 3.44
C ARG A 35 14.53 0.20 2.36
N PHE A 36 14.87 -0.99 2.78
CA PHE A 36 15.05 -2.13 1.89
C PHE A 36 13.80 -3.01 1.97
N TYR A 37 13.26 -3.37 0.82
CA TYR A 37 12.16 -4.32 0.69
C TYR A 37 12.65 -5.55 -0.06
N ASP A 38 12.46 -6.73 0.52
CA ASP A 38 12.63 -7.98 -0.19
C ASP A 38 11.65 -8.13 -1.35
N SER A 39 11.96 -9.06 -2.25
CA SER A 39 11.05 -9.43 -3.33
C SER A 39 9.70 -9.87 -2.75
N SER A 40 8.61 -9.42 -3.36
CA SER A 40 7.25 -9.76 -2.93
C SER A 40 6.33 -10.03 -4.11
N LEU A 41 5.32 -10.86 -3.88
CA LEU A 41 4.27 -11.07 -4.87
C LEU A 41 3.28 -9.92 -4.83
N LYS A 42 2.93 -9.37 -5.99
CA LYS A 42 2.01 -8.25 -6.12
C LYS A 42 0.97 -8.50 -7.21
N ALA A 43 -0.22 -7.93 -7.03
CA ALA A 43 -1.23 -7.78 -8.05
C ALA A 43 -1.31 -6.31 -8.47
N ARG A 44 -1.27 -6.04 -9.77
CA ARG A 44 -1.30 -4.68 -10.35
C ARG A 44 -2.45 -4.53 -11.33
N VAL A 45 -3.07 -3.37 -11.31
CA VAL A 45 -3.89 -2.83 -12.40
C VAL A 45 -3.29 -1.52 -12.85
N ALA A 46 -3.16 -1.34 -14.15
CA ALA A 46 -2.74 -0.09 -14.75
C ALA A 46 -3.77 0.27 -15.85
N SER A 47 -4.46 1.38 -15.71
CA SER A 47 -5.52 1.81 -16.63
C SER A 47 -5.71 3.32 -16.62
N ASP A 48 -6.45 3.83 -17.60
CA ASP A 48 -6.95 5.20 -17.67
C ASP A 48 -8.08 5.50 -16.67
N ARG A 49 -8.55 4.46 -15.96
CA ARG A 49 -9.64 4.57 -14.99
C ARG A 49 -9.19 5.28 -13.71
N SER A 50 -10.18 5.81 -12.99
CA SER A 50 -9.96 6.39 -11.67
C SER A 50 -9.36 5.37 -10.69
N ALA A 51 -8.69 5.85 -9.64
CA ALA A 51 -8.17 5.01 -8.56
C ALA A 51 -9.23 4.07 -7.96
N ASN A 52 -10.49 4.51 -7.85
CA ASN A 52 -11.60 3.67 -7.39
C ASN A 52 -11.89 2.50 -8.34
N GLY A 53 -11.79 2.70 -9.66
CA GLY A 53 -11.96 1.63 -10.65
C GLY A 53 -10.86 0.58 -10.55
N ASN A 54 -9.61 0.99 -10.37
CA ASN A 54 -8.49 0.08 -10.19
C ASN A 54 -8.58 -0.68 -8.87
N PHE A 55 -8.97 0.01 -7.78
CA PHE A 55 -9.22 -0.65 -6.49
C PHE A 55 -10.30 -1.72 -6.61
N TYR A 56 -11.40 -1.43 -7.28
CA TYR A 56 -12.50 -2.39 -7.45
C TYR A 56 -12.03 -3.67 -8.16
N LYS A 57 -11.24 -3.58 -9.23
CA LYS A 57 -10.71 -4.75 -9.94
C LYS A 57 -9.81 -5.61 -9.07
N LEU A 58 -8.87 -5.00 -8.35
CA LEU A 58 -8.01 -5.71 -7.42
C LEU A 58 -8.80 -6.33 -6.25
N PHE A 59 -9.80 -5.59 -5.75
CA PHE A 59 -10.65 -6.09 -4.67
C PHE A 59 -11.52 -7.26 -5.13
N GLN A 60 -12.07 -7.23 -6.34
CA GLN A 60 -12.79 -8.37 -6.94
C GLN A 60 -11.88 -9.60 -7.04
N PHE A 61 -10.64 -9.43 -7.51
CA PHE A 61 -9.67 -10.50 -7.59
C PHE A 61 -9.46 -11.19 -6.23
N ILE A 62 -9.15 -10.43 -5.18
CA ILE A 62 -8.91 -11.01 -3.83
C ILE A 62 -10.20 -11.49 -3.16
N SER A 63 -11.38 -11.05 -3.61
CA SER A 63 -12.68 -11.48 -3.08
C SER A 63 -13.23 -12.76 -3.70
N GLY A 64 -12.48 -13.39 -4.62
CA GLY A 64 -12.85 -14.66 -5.24
C GLY A 64 -13.10 -14.59 -6.75
N ASN A 65 -12.98 -13.42 -7.40
CA ASN A 65 -13.02 -13.36 -8.87
C ASN A 65 -11.68 -13.80 -9.48
N ASN A 66 -11.28 -15.02 -9.16
CA ASN A 66 -10.05 -15.68 -9.58
C ASN A 66 -10.31 -17.14 -10.01
N SER A 67 -9.29 -17.82 -10.49
CA SER A 67 -9.39 -19.15 -11.10
C SER A 67 -9.94 -20.22 -10.15
N LYS A 68 -9.67 -20.09 -8.85
CA LYS A 68 -10.10 -21.08 -7.83
C LYS A 68 -11.35 -20.63 -7.05
N GLY A 69 -11.84 -19.39 -7.24
CA GLY A 69 -12.94 -18.84 -6.46
C GLY A 69 -12.60 -18.60 -4.98
N GLU A 70 -11.32 -18.56 -4.63
CA GLU A 70 -10.86 -18.42 -3.26
C GLU A 70 -10.72 -16.95 -2.83
N LYS A 71 -10.93 -16.70 -1.53
CA LYS A 71 -10.66 -15.39 -0.93
C LYS A 71 -9.20 -15.30 -0.53
N ILE A 72 -8.53 -14.24 -0.99
CA ILE A 72 -7.18 -13.88 -0.62
C ILE A 72 -7.28 -12.74 0.41
N ALA A 73 -6.56 -12.84 1.51
CA ALA A 73 -6.60 -11.83 2.55
C ALA A 73 -6.06 -10.49 2.05
N MET A 74 -6.70 -9.38 2.45
CA MET A 74 -6.19 -8.03 2.18
C MET A 74 -4.92 -7.80 2.99
N THR A 75 -3.95 -7.14 2.38
CA THR A 75 -2.69 -6.73 3.03
C THR A 75 -2.51 -5.21 2.95
N THR A 76 -1.50 -4.70 3.60
CA THR A 76 -1.03 -3.32 3.51
C THR A 76 0.47 -3.28 3.18
N PRO A 77 0.95 -2.21 2.57
CA PRO A 77 0.21 -1.06 2.02
C PRO A 77 -0.40 -1.31 0.63
N VAL A 78 -1.24 -0.37 0.22
CA VAL A 78 -1.67 -0.20 -1.18
C VAL A 78 -0.80 0.85 -1.83
N TYR A 79 -0.16 0.52 -2.94
CA TYR A 79 0.64 1.43 -3.75
C TYR A 79 -0.21 2.03 -4.86
N MET A 80 -0.14 3.34 -5.03
CA MET A 80 -0.88 4.07 -6.05
C MET A 80 0.04 5.06 -6.75
N LYS A 81 -0.03 5.10 -8.07
CA LYS A 81 0.69 6.05 -8.91
C LYS A 81 -0.29 6.64 -9.91
N ASN A 82 -0.32 7.95 -9.99
CA ASN A 82 -1.09 8.68 -11.01
C ASN A 82 -0.08 9.30 -11.97
N ASP A 83 -0.09 8.82 -13.19
CA ASP A 83 0.61 9.38 -14.32
C ASP A 83 -0.40 10.12 -15.22
N GLU A 84 0.06 11.02 -16.08
CA GLU A 84 -0.80 11.77 -17.01
C GLU A 84 -1.65 10.86 -17.90
N ASN A 85 -1.13 9.68 -18.25
CA ASN A 85 -1.77 8.75 -19.17
C ASN A 85 -2.32 7.49 -18.49
N GLN A 86 -1.91 7.19 -17.26
CA GLN A 86 -2.25 5.90 -16.65
C GLN A 86 -2.21 5.94 -15.12
N ASN A 87 -3.26 5.47 -14.50
CA ASN A 87 -3.33 5.26 -13.07
C ASN A 87 -2.95 3.82 -12.74
N THR A 88 -1.93 3.63 -11.91
CA THR A 88 -1.49 2.31 -11.45
C THR A 88 -1.86 2.10 -10.00
N MET A 89 -2.35 0.91 -9.67
CA MET A 89 -2.56 0.46 -8.30
C MET A 89 -1.99 -0.93 -8.09
N GLU A 90 -1.34 -1.15 -6.94
CA GLU A 90 -0.78 -2.45 -6.58
C GLU A 90 -1.22 -2.86 -5.18
N PHE A 91 -1.65 -4.12 -5.06
CA PHE A 91 -1.79 -4.82 -3.78
C PHE A 91 -0.61 -5.76 -3.59
N VAL A 92 -0.06 -5.78 -2.40
CA VAL A 92 0.88 -6.83 -2.00
C VAL A 92 0.07 -8.09 -1.70
N MET A 93 0.53 -9.25 -2.15
CA MET A 93 -0.12 -10.51 -1.78
C MET A 93 0.39 -11.00 -0.43
N PRO A 94 -0.42 -11.74 0.35
CA PRO A 94 0.05 -12.36 1.59
C PRO A 94 1.32 -13.17 1.39
N SER A 95 2.21 -13.16 2.37
CA SER A 95 3.52 -13.83 2.30
C SER A 95 3.43 -15.36 2.14
N SER A 96 2.25 -15.93 2.41
CA SER A 96 1.97 -17.35 2.20
C SER A 96 1.82 -17.77 0.73
N TYR A 97 1.70 -16.82 -0.20
CA TYR A 97 1.56 -17.10 -1.64
C TYR A 97 2.86 -16.89 -2.41
N ASN A 98 3.03 -17.68 -3.45
CA ASN A 98 4.03 -17.51 -4.51
C ASN A 98 3.36 -17.59 -5.89
N LEU A 99 4.13 -17.46 -6.99
CA LEU A 99 3.59 -17.50 -8.35
C LEU A 99 2.89 -18.82 -8.72
N GLU A 100 3.25 -19.92 -8.06
CA GLU A 100 2.69 -21.25 -8.33
C GLU A 100 1.38 -21.50 -7.54
N THR A 101 1.28 -20.92 -6.33
CA THR A 101 0.16 -21.16 -5.42
C THR A 101 -0.97 -20.16 -5.54
N ILE A 102 -0.66 -18.92 -5.98
CA ILE A 102 -1.65 -17.84 -6.12
C ILE A 102 -2.66 -18.16 -7.22
N SER A 103 -3.95 -17.92 -6.94
CA SER A 103 -4.99 -18.02 -7.96
C SER A 103 -4.82 -16.98 -9.04
N GLN A 104 -5.02 -17.37 -10.30
CA GLN A 104 -4.92 -16.43 -11.41
C GLN A 104 -6.18 -15.54 -11.48
N PRO A 105 -6.04 -14.23 -11.75
CA PRO A 105 -7.17 -13.34 -11.91
C PRO A 105 -8.00 -13.72 -13.14
N LYS A 106 -9.33 -13.54 -13.07
CA LYS A 106 -10.23 -13.66 -14.22
C LYS A 106 -10.30 -12.36 -15.04
N ASP A 107 -10.06 -11.22 -14.40
CA ASP A 107 -9.96 -9.93 -15.09
C ASP A 107 -8.57 -9.80 -15.73
N LYS A 108 -8.53 -9.58 -17.05
CA LYS A 108 -7.30 -9.49 -17.86
C LYS A 108 -6.44 -8.27 -17.52
N ASP A 109 -7.02 -7.25 -16.91
CA ASP A 109 -6.32 -6.04 -16.51
C ASP A 109 -5.55 -6.23 -15.19
N VAL A 110 -5.83 -7.31 -14.45
CA VAL A 110 -5.10 -7.65 -13.21
C VAL A 110 -3.91 -8.52 -13.55
N ILE A 111 -2.72 -8.04 -13.25
CA ILE A 111 -1.45 -8.74 -13.52
C ILE A 111 -0.82 -9.13 -12.19
N ILE A 112 -0.47 -10.41 -12.05
CA ILE A 112 0.33 -10.91 -10.94
C ILE A 112 1.81 -10.93 -11.33
N PHE A 113 2.66 -10.40 -10.47
CA PHE A 113 4.10 -10.40 -10.70
C PHE A 113 4.88 -10.46 -9.39
N LYS A 114 6.10 -10.94 -9.46
CA LYS A 114 7.07 -10.88 -8.36
C LYS A 114 7.91 -9.62 -8.53
N SER A 115 7.87 -8.72 -7.54
CA SER A 115 8.77 -7.58 -7.51
C SER A 115 10.18 -8.03 -7.17
N GLU A 116 11.18 -7.30 -7.65
CA GLU A 116 12.56 -7.45 -7.19
C GLU A 116 12.74 -6.84 -5.80
N ALA A 117 13.83 -7.24 -5.12
CA ALA A 117 14.29 -6.57 -3.92
C ALA A 117 14.83 -5.19 -4.27
N LYS A 118 14.44 -4.15 -3.51
CA LYS A 118 14.71 -2.75 -3.87
C LYS A 118 14.83 -1.86 -2.65
N TYR A 119 15.56 -0.76 -2.84
CA TYR A 119 15.57 0.35 -1.90
C TYR A 119 14.52 1.40 -2.25
N TYR A 120 13.85 1.89 -1.22
CA TYR A 120 12.90 2.99 -1.34
C TYR A 120 13.19 4.06 -0.30
N ALA A 121 13.01 5.30 -0.69
CA ALA A 121 12.91 6.40 0.26
C ALA A 121 11.45 6.80 0.41
N CYS A 122 11.06 7.19 1.62
CA CYS A 122 9.70 7.64 1.88
C CYS A 122 9.63 8.77 2.91
N VAL A 123 8.57 9.58 2.79
CA VAL A 123 8.13 10.55 3.80
C VAL A 123 6.76 10.13 4.30
N LYS A 124 6.63 9.91 5.61
CA LYS A 124 5.39 9.50 6.30
C LYS A 124 4.56 10.72 6.68
N TYR A 125 3.24 10.63 6.50
CA TYR A 125 2.31 11.67 6.96
C TYR A 125 0.94 11.11 7.37
N GLY A 126 0.26 11.83 8.26
CA GLY A 126 -1.01 11.40 8.85
C GLY A 126 -2.26 12.02 8.19
N GLY A 127 -3.43 11.62 8.67
CA GLY A 127 -4.75 12.12 8.26
C GLY A 127 -5.19 11.66 6.88
N TYR A 128 -6.31 12.20 6.38
CA TYR A 128 -6.75 11.95 5.00
C TYR A 128 -5.80 12.59 4.00
N SER A 129 -5.47 11.86 2.93
CA SER A 129 -4.64 12.36 1.84
C SER A 129 -5.51 12.93 0.71
N ASN A 130 -4.98 13.95 0.05
CA ASN A 130 -5.47 14.50 -1.20
C ASN A 130 -4.26 14.93 -2.06
N SER A 131 -4.50 15.30 -3.30
CA SER A 131 -3.43 15.67 -4.25
C SER A 131 -2.51 16.78 -3.71
N LYS A 132 -3.07 17.83 -3.06
CA LYS A 132 -2.27 18.93 -2.47
C LYS A 132 -1.32 18.41 -1.40
N LYS A 133 -1.83 17.57 -0.49
CA LYS A 133 -1.05 17.04 0.63
C LYS A 133 0.01 16.05 0.13
N PHE A 134 -0.36 15.16 -0.78
CA PHE A 134 0.59 14.25 -1.42
C PHE A 134 1.71 15.02 -2.14
N ASN A 135 1.38 16.03 -2.93
CA ASN A 135 2.38 16.86 -3.62
C ASN A 135 3.30 17.60 -2.65
N THR A 136 2.80 18.04 -1.50
CA THR A 136 3.63 18.67 -0.46
C THR A 136 4.67 17.70 0.07
N HIS A 137 4.28 16.49 0.45
CA HIS A 137 5.20 15.49 0.97
C HIS A 137 6.09 14.86 -0.11
N SER A 138 5.65 14.83 -1.36
CA SER A 138 6.50 14.46 -2.50
C SER A 138 7.65 15.46 -2.71
N LYS A 139 7.35 16.77 -2.61
CA LYS A 139 8.39 17.79 -2.66
C LYS A 139 9.37 17.72 -1.49
N GLU A 140 8.88 17.44 -0.29
CA GLU A 140 9.70 17.20 0.89
C GLU A 140 10.64 16.01 0.69
N LEU A 141 10.12 14.89 0.16
CA LEU A 141 10.90 13.71 -0.18
C LEU A 141 12.02 14.03 -1.18
N LEU A 142 11.68 14.69 -2.29
CA LEU A 142 12.65 15.04 -3.32
C LEU A 142 13.74 16.00 -2.80
N LYS A 143 13.35 16.98 -1.98
CA LYS A 143 14.30 17.90 -1.34
C LYS A 143 15.30 17.12 -0.47
N LYS A 144 14.81 16.19 0.38
CA LYS A 144 15.65 15.39 1.26
C LYS A 144 16.61 14.48 0.48
N LEU A 145 16.13 13.85 -0.60
CA LEU A 145 16.98 13.01 -1.47
C LEU A 145 18.06 13.82 -2.17
N ASN A 146 17.73 15.05 -2.62
CA ASN A 146 18.72 15.95 -3.21
C ASN A 146 19.79 16.37 -2.18
N GLU A 147 19.40 16.70 -0.94
CA GLU A 147 20.33 17.02 0.16
C GLU A 147 21.28 15.86 0.46
N LEU A 148 20.81 14.62 0.32
CA LEU A 148 21.60 13.40 0.52
C LEU A 148 22.35 12.94 -0.74
N SER A 149 22.19 13.65 -1.88
CA SER A 149 22.75 13.27 -3.19
C SER A 149 22.34 11.87 -3.64
N ILE A 150 21.10 11.43 -3.31
CA ILE A 150 20.57 10.10 -3.67
C ILE A 150 19.74 10.21 -4.96
N ASN A 151 20.08 9.37 -5.94
CA ASN A 151 19.37 9.31 -7.21
C ASN A 151 18.07 8.52 -7.08
N ILE A 152 17.00 9.07 -7.67
CA ILE A 152 15.70 8.40 -7.76
C ILE A 152 15.62 7.52 -9.02
N LYS A 153 14.76 6.49 -8.96
CA LYS A 153 14.42 5.64 -10.09
C LYS A 153 12.91 5.53 -10.24
N GLY A 154 12.38 6.12 -11.30
CA GLY A 154 10.92 6.13 -11.57
C GLY A 154 10.16 7.20 -10.81
N ASP A 155 8.87 7.00 -10.66
CA ASP A 155 7.94 7.98 -10.14
C ASP A 155 7.62 7.78 -8.66
N ILE A 156 7.04 8.83 -8.03
CA ILE A 156 6.65 8.77 -6.62
C ILE A 156 5.29 8.08 -6.51
N PHE A 157 5.22 7.06 -5.65
CA PHE A 157 3.99 6.41 -5.24
C PHE A 157 3.35 7.14 -4.06
N TYR A 158 2.04 7.29 -4.13
CA TYR A 158 1.21 7.46 -2.95
C TYR A 158 0.98 6.08 -2.32
N VAL A 159 1.32 5.91 -1.06
CA VAL A 159 1.24 4.63 -0.35
C VAL A 159 0.30 4.76 0.84
N SER A 160 -0.72 3.90 0.90
CA SER A 160 -1.75 3.94 1.96
C SER A 160 -1.78 2.65 2.77
N TYR A 161 -1.80 2.80 4.09
CA TYR A 161 -1.83 1.67 5.04
C TYR A 161 -3.20 1.44 5.66
N ASN A 162 -4.20 2.25 5.33
CA ASN A 162 -5.47 2.24 6.05
C ASN A 162 -6.66 2.16 5.12
N SER A 163 -7.68 1.45 5.60
CA SER A 163 -9.02 1.48 5.00
C SER A 163 -9.52 2.92 4.86
N PRO A 164 -10.29 3.26 3.81
CA PRO A 164 -10.89 4.58 3.64
C PRO A 164 -11.80 4.99 4.82
N TYR A 165 -12.34 4.04 5.56
CA TYR A 165 -13.22 4.27 6.72
C TYR A 165 -12.47 4.60 8.02
N LYS A 166 -11.14 4.40 8.08
CA LYS A 166 -10.36 4.74 9.26
C LYS A 166 -10.19 6.26 9.38
N VAL A 167 -10.72 6.86 10.45
CA VAL A 167 -10.73 8.31 10.66
C VAL A 167 -9.44 8.79 11.34
N PHE A 168 -8.97 8.07 12.37
CA PHE A 168 -7.84 8.49 13.20
C PHE A 168 -6.59 7.66 12.93
N ASN A 169 -5.42 8.24 13.26
CA ASN A 169 -4.11 7.57 13.17
C ASN A 169 -3.87 6.95 11.79
N ARG A 170 -4.21 7.69 10.74
CA ARG A 170 -3.93 7.25 9.37
C ARG A 170 -2.45 7.39 9.07
N ARG A 171 -1.92 6.40 8.38
CA ARG A 171 -0.56 6.40 7.84
C ARG A 171 -0.62 6.41 6.32
N ASN A 172 -0.01 7.43 5.74
CA ASN A 172 0.22 7.55 4.31
C ASN A 172 1.69 7.88 4.08
N GLU A 173 2.18 7.61 2.88
CA GLU A 173 3.56 7.92 2.51
C GLU A 173 3.62 8.42 1.07
N ALA A 174 4.55 9.36 0.82
CA ALA A 174 5.13 9.58 -0.49
C ALA A 174 6.39 8.72 -0.56
N MET A 175 6.51 7.82 -1.56
CA MET A 175 7.58 6.82 -1.63
C MET A 175 8.12 6.74 -3.05
N VAL A 176 9.44 6.64 -3.20
CA VAL A 176 10.10 6.49 -4.50
C VAL A 176 11.20 5.44 -4.43
N GLU A 177 11.36 4.65 -5.50
CA GLU A 177 12.53 3.76 -5.68
C GLU A 177 13.79 4.62 -5.83
N ILE A 178 14.86 4.22 -5.17
CA ILE A 178 16.16 4.91 -5.19
C ILE A 178 17.27 3.98 -5.62
N ILE A 179 18.34 4.57 -6.19
CA ILE A 179 19.62 3.90 -6.38
C ILE A 179 20.40 4.14 -5.08
N TYR A 180 20.61 3.06 -4.32
CA TYR A 180 21.28 3.13 -3.02
C TYR A 180 22.38 2.07 -2.95
N GLU A 181 23.61 2.51 -2.80
CA GLU A 181 24.77 1.65 -2.60
C GLU A 181 25.16 1.71 -1.11
N ASN A 182 25.26 0.55 -0.49
CA ASN A 182 25.74 0.43 0.92
C ASN A 182 27.25 0.58 0.98
#